data_b35975796b162dbc2882f6cca0f39b1a
#
_entry.id   b35975796b162dbc2882f6cca0f39b1a
#
_cell.length_a   1.000
_cell.length_b   1.000
_cell.length_c   1.000
_cell.angle_alpha   90.00
_cell.angle_beta   90.00
_cell.angle_gamma   90.00
#
_symmetry.space_group_name_H-M   'P 1'
#
loop_
_entity.id
_entity.type
_entity.pdbx_description
1 polymer ?
#
loop_
_entity_poly.entity_id
_entity_poly.type
_entity_poly.pdbx_seq_one_letter_code
_entity_poly.pdbx_strand_id
1 'polypeptide(L)'
;EFSNFIEDPYITADIDREPFTDEVEVAIIGGGFGGLIAGARLSELGFEDIRIIEKGGDFGGTWYWNRYPGAACDTEAYIYLPLLEELDYVPSQKYAHAPEILSHSKNIAEKYGLYENACLQTEVTGMRWDALASRWVIQTNRQDRFKAKFVIMSNGPLHRPKLPGIEGINSFNGHTFHTSRWDYEYTDGDSNGALEGLRDKRVAIIGTGATAVQC
;
A
#
# COMPACT_ATOMS: atom_id res chain seq x y z
N GLU A 1 18.02 12.12 -6.02
CA GLU A 1 16.60 12.10 -6.44
C GLU A 1 15.93 10.72 -6.24
N PHE A 2 16.66 9.63 -6.42
CA PHE A 2 16.11 8.28 -6.26
C PHE A 2 16.37 7.64 -4.88
N SER A 3 17.00 8.35 -3.97
CA SER A 3 17.28 7.87 -2.60
C SER A 3 16.02 7.72 -1.74
N ASN A 4 14.98 8.49 -2.02
CA ASN A 4 13.77 8.58 -1.20
C ASN A 4 12.73 7.49 -1.52
N PHE A 5 13.06 6.50 -2.37
CA PHE A 5 12.13 5.42 -2.71
C PHE A 5 11.85 4.43 -1.58
N ILE A 6 12.67 4.47 -0.54
CA ILE A 6 12.50 3.63 0.65
C ILE A 6 11.48 4.23 1.61
N GLU A 7 11.39 5.55 1.64
CA GLU A 7 10.51 6.30 2.53
C GLU A 7 9.06 6.29 2.04
N ASP A 8 8.15 6.46 2.98
CA ASP A 8 6.74 6.64 2.71
C ASP A 8 6.42 8.15 2.66
N PRO A 9 6.16 8.73 1.46
CA PRO A 9 5.91 10.15 1.34
C PRO A 9 4.52 10.57 1.81
N TYR A 10 3.66 9.62 2.16
CA TYR A 10 2.27 9.86 2.52
C TYR A 10 2.01 9.80 4.03
N ILE A 11 3.04 9.57 4.82
CA ILE A 11 2.96 9.65 6.27
C ILE A 11 2.87 11.12 6.68
N THR A 12 1.83 11.47 7.42
CA THR A 12 1.64 12.82 7.96
C THR A 12 2.19 12.98 9.37
N ALA A 13 2.35 11.88 10.09
CA ALA A 13 2.94 11.81 11.41
C ALA A 13 3.54 10.42 11.64
N ASP A 14 4.75 10.39 12.16
CA ASP A 14 5.36 9.12 12.57
C ASP A 14 4.62 8.55 13.78
N ILE A 15 4.40 7.24 13.74
CA ILE A 15 3.89 6.51 14.90
C ILE A 15 5.06 6.35 15.89
N ASP A 16 5.03 7.12 16.98
CA ASP A 16 5.98 6.97 18.08
C ASP A 16 5.42 5.91 19.05
N ARG A 17 6.08 4.76 19.11
CA ARG A 17 5.78 3.67 20.04
C ARG A 17 7.00 2.80 20.32
N GLU A 18 7.06 2.28 21.51
CA GLU A 18 8.07 1.30 21.88
C GLU A 18 7.89 -0.03 21.14
N PRO A 19 8.98 -0.77 20.90
CA PRO A 19 8.91 -2.14 20.42
C PRO A 19 8.09 -3.02 21.37
N PHE A 20 7.32 -3.94 20.81
CA PHE A 20 6.55 -4.88 21.62
C PHE A 20 6.62 -6.32 21.10
N THR A 21 6.26 -7.24 21.98
CA THR A 21 6.16 -8.66 21.66
C THR A 21 4.70 -9.08 21.78
N ASP A 22 4.22 -9.82 20.80
CA ASP A 22 2.85 -10.30 20.76
C ASP A 22 2.80 -11.74 20.26
N GLU A 23 1.79 -12.50 20.67
CA GLU A 23 1.52 -13.84 20.16
C GLU A 23 0.06 -13.91 19.71
N VAL A 24 -0.15 -14.19 18.42
CA VAL A 24 -1.46 -14.18 17.78
C VAL A 24 -1.73 -15.49 17.05
N GLU A 25 -2.99 -15.78 16.80
CA GLU A 25 -3.35 -16.95 16.01
C GLU A 25 -2.98 -16.74 14.52
N VAL A 26 -3.31 -15.58 13.97
CA VAL A 26 -3.05 -15.26 12.55
C VAL A 26 -2.34 -13.92 12.41
N ALA A 27 -1.19 -13.91 11.73
CA ALA A 27 -0.55 -12.71 11.26
C ALA A 27 -0.79 -12.54 9.75
N ILE A 28 -1.23 -11.35 9.35
CA ILE A 28 -1.46 -10.97 7.95
C ILE A 28 -0.39 -9.94 7.56
N ILE A 29 0.39 -10.22 6.52
CA ILE A 29 1.48 -9.35 6.08
C ILE A 29 1.02 -8.58 4.85
N GLY A 30 0.74 -7.30 5.03
CA GLY A 30 0.27 -6.37 4.02
C GLY A 30 -1.20 -5.97 4.19
N GLY A 31 -1.46 -4.66 4.09
CA GLY A 31 -2.77 -4.00 4.27
C GLY A 31 -3.45 -3.59 2.96
N GLY A 32 -3.09 -4.22 1.83
CA GLY A 32 -3.82 -4.09 0.57
C GLY A 32 -5.09 -4.95 0.54
N PHE A 33 -5.76 -5.05 -0.60
CA PHE A 33 -7.01 -5.82 -0.72
C PHE A 33 -6.88 -7.27 -0.23
N GLY A 34 -5.76 -7.94 -0.49
CA GLY A 34 -5.54 -9.31 0.00
C GLY A 34 -5.59 -9.40 1.52
N GLY A 35 -4.93 -8.46 2.22
CA GLY A 35 -4.94 -8.39 3.68
C GLY A 35 -6.28 -7.97 4.24
N LEU A 36 -6.93 -6.99 3.63
CA LEU A 36 -8.26 -6.52 4.01
C LEU A 36 -9.33 -7.62 3.90
N ILE A 37 -9.33 -8.35 2.76
CA ILE A 37 -10.24 -9.48 2.55
C ILE A 37 -9.97 -10.59 3.59
N ALA A 38 -8.70 -10.92 3.81
CA ALA A 38 -8.33 -11.95 4.78
C ALA A 38 -8.79 -11.55 6.20
N GLY A 39 -8.52 -10.31 6.61
CA GLY A 39 -8.97 -9.79 7.91
C GLY A 39 -10.48 -9.80 8.05
N ALA A 40 -11.20 -9.29 7.05
CA ALA A 40 -12.67 -9.27 7.04
C ALA A 40 -13.27 -10.69 7.18
N ARG A 41 -12.81 -11.64 6.35
CA ARG A 41 -13.34 -13.01 6.37
C ARG A 41 -12.99 -13.76 7.65
N LEU A 42 -11.80 -13.53 8.22
CA LEU A 42 -11.45 -14.10 9.52
C LEU A 42 -12.32 -13.51 10.64
N SER A 43 -12.58 -12.20 10.63
CA SER A 43 -13.48 -11.56 11.59
C SER A 43 -14.91 -12.13 11.52
N GLU A 44 -15.44 -12.33 10.31
CA GLU A 44 -16.76 -12.97 10.09
C GLU A 44 -16.81 -14.42 10.62
N LEU A 45 -15.69 -15.12 10.60
CA LEU A 45 -15.56 -16.48 11.16
C LEU A 45 -15.33 -16.47 12.68
N GLY A 46 -15.28 -15.31 13.32
CA GLY A 46 -15.11 -15.17 14.76
C GLY A 46 -13.65 -15.26 15.23
N PHE A 47 -12.68 -15.09 14.35
CA PHE A 47 -11.29 -14.95 14.77
C PHE A 47 -11.06 -13.51 15.28
N GLU A 48 -10.73 -13.38 16.54
CA GLU A 48 -10.41 -12.10 17.20
C GLU A 48 -8.90 -11.87 17.31
N ASP A 49 -8.13 -12.93 17.36
CA ASP A 49 -6.67 -12.90 17.57
C ASP A 49 -5.91 -12.83 16.25
N ILE A 50 -6.00 -11.66 15.61
CA ILE A 50 -5.41 -11.34 14.30
C ILE A 50 -4.47 -10.15 14.47
N ARG A 51 -3.33 -10.16 13.75
CA ARG A 51 -2.44 -9.00 13.62
C ARG A 51 -2.18 -8.72 12.16
N ILE A 52 -2.46 -7.49 11.70
CA ILE A 52 -2.14 -7.03 10.34
C ILE A 52 -0.88 -6.16 10.44
N ILE A 53 0.15 -6.49 9.67
CA ILE A 53 1.41 -5.75 9.66
C ILE A 53 1.54 -5.09 8.29
N GLU A 54 1.46 -3.76 8.26
CA GLU A 54 1.49 -2.96 7.03
C GLU A 54 2.65 -1.95 7.09
N LYS A 55 3.44 -1.92 6.02
CA LYS A 55 4.57 -1.00 5.87
C LYS A 55 4.12 0.44 5.68
N GLY A 56 3.02 0.66 4.97
CA GLY A 56 2.48 1.99 4.72
C GLY A 56 1.86 2.63 5.96
N GLY A 57 1.67 3.94 5.89
CA GLY A 57 1.00 4.71 6.94
C GLY A 57 -0.50 4.43 7.06
N ASP A 58 -1.07 3.67 6.11
CA ASP A 58 -2.50 3.33 6.11
C ASP A 58 -2.77 2.10 5.23
N PHE A 59 -3.99 1.57 5.32
CA PHE A 59 -4.47 0.55 4.42
C PHE A 59 -4.63 1.07 2.98
N GLY A 60 -4.59 0.14 2.00
CA GLY A 60 -4.82 0.44 0.60
C GLY A 60 -3.83 -0.23 -0.36
N GLY A 61 -2.67 -0.68 0.11
CA GLY A 61 -1.69 -1.41 -0.70
C GLY A 61 -1.30 -0.66 -1.98
N THR A 62 -1.57 -1.24 -3.14
CA THR A 62 -1.30 -0.61 -4.45
C THR A 62 -1.82 0.83 -4.54
N TRP A 63 -3.00 1.10 -4.02
CA TRP A 63 -3.68 2.39 -4.11
C TRP A 63 -3.22 3.38 -3.03
N TYR A 64 -2.64 2.89 -1.98
CA TYR A 64 -1.91 3.71 -1.02
C TYR A 64 -0.59 4.23 -1.62
N TRP A 65 0.16 3.38 -2.32
CA TRP A 65 1.49 3.70 -2.83
C TRP A 65 1.47 4.42 -4.18
N ASN A 66 0.45 4.22 -5.02
CA ASN A 66 0.39 4.75 -6.39
C ASN A 66 -0.69 5.83 -6.49
N ARG A 67 -0.30 7.06 -6.21
CA ARG A 67 -1.18 8.24 -6.20
C ARG A 67 -0.80 9.25 -7.30
N TYR A 68 -0.30 8.77 -8.42
CA TYR A 68 -0.01 9.63 -9.58
C TYR A 68 -1.31 10.18 -10.18
N PRO A 69 -1.27 11.34 -10.88
CA PRO A 69 -2.45 11.91 -11.51
C PRO A 69 -3.05 10.97 -12.56
N GLY A 70 -4.37 10.84 -12.57
CA GLY A 70 -5.05 9.94 -13.50
C GLY A 70 -5.02 8.47 -13.14
N ALA A 71 -4.41 8.08 -12.02
CA ALA A 71 -4.37 6.69 -11.57
C ALA A 71 -5.78 6.11 -11.44
N ALA A 72 -6.04 5.01 -12.16
CA ALA A 72 -7.32 4.32 -12.18
C ALA A 72 -7.13 2.82 -12.38
N CYS A 73 -8.12 2.04 -12.00
CA CYS A 73 -8.15 0.63 -12.33
C CYS A 73 -8.67 0.44 -13.76
N ASP A 74 -7.99 -0.37 -14.55
CA ASP A 74 -8.39 -0.77 -15.91
C ASP A 74 -9.30 -2.01 -15.94
N THR A 75 -9.59 -2.56 -14.75
CA THR A 75 -10.63 -3.57 -14.55
C THR A 75 -11.90 -2.89 -14.05
N GLU A 76 -13.06 -3.36 -14.49
CA GLU A 76 -14.35 -2.81 -14.09
C GLU A 76 -14.52 -2.83 -12.56
N ALA A 77 -14.92 -1.69 -12.00
CA ALA A 77 -14.90 -1.46 -10.55
C ALA A 77 -15.76 -2.46 -9.75
N TYR A 78 -16.91 -2.86 -10.30
CA TYR A 78 -17.80 -3.83 -9.65
C TYR A 78 -17.26 -5.29 -9.66
N ILE A 79 -16.18 -5.55 -10.40
CA ILE A 79 -15.45 -6.82 -10.33
C ILE A 79 -14.19 -6.67 -9.46
N TYR A 80 -13.54 -5.50 -9.57
CA TYR A 80 -12.24 -5.26 -8.94
C TYR A 80 -12.34 -4.93 -7.46
N LEU A 81 -13.32 -4.11 -7.05
CA LEU A 81 -13.50 -3.70 -5.66
C LEU A 81 -14.12 -4.85 -4.85
N PRO A 82 -13.45 -5.32 -3.81
CA PRO A 82 -13.99 -6.40 -2.99
C PRO A 82 -15.04 -5.91 -2.00
N LEU A 83 -15.89 -6.84 -1.53
CA LEU A 83 -16.82 -6.61 -0.42
C LEU A 83 -17.83 -5.47 -0.68
N LEU A 84 -18.25 -5.29 -1.94
CA LEU A 84 -19.21 -4.25 -2.33
C LEU A 84 -20.57 -4.46 -1.66
N GLU A 85 -21.07 -5.70 -1.66
CA GLU A 85 -22.35 -6.05 -1.04
C GLU A 85 -22.30 -5.86 0.48
N GLU A 86 -21.20 -6.29 1.10
CA GLU A 86 -21.03 -6.16 2.54
C GLU A 86 -20.97 -4.70 2.99
N LEU A 87 -20.40 -3.81 2.15
CA LEU A 87 -20.33 -2.39 2.43
C LEU A 87 -21.55 -1.60 1.95
N ASP A 88 -22.50 -2.24 1.26
CA ASP A 88 -23.62 -1.57 0.57
C ASP A 88 -23.11 -0.42 -0.32
N TYR A 89 -22.04 -0.69 -1.06
CA TYR A 89 -21.34 0.30 -1.85
C TYR A 89 -21.45 0.04 -3.36
N VAL A 90 -21.81 1.09 -4.09
CA VAL A 90 -21.85 1.07 -5.56
C VAL A 90 -20.76 2.01 -6.07
N PRO A 91 -19.80 1.51 -6.87
CA PRO A 91 -18.76 2.34 -7.46
C PRO A 91 -19.34 3.49 -8.29
N SER A 92 -18.67 4.65 -8.25
CA SER A 92 -19.14 5.87 -8.92
C SER A 92 -19.11 5.77 -10.45
N GLN A 93 -18.25 4.89 -10.98
CA GLN A 93 -18.06 4.70 -12.41
C GLN A 93 -17.49 3.32 -12.74
N LYS A 94 -17.55 2.96 -14.02
CA LYS A 94 -17.12 1.65 -14.52
C LYS A 94 -15.64 1.35 -14.20
N TYR A 95 -14.78 2.35 -14.30
CA TYR A 95 -13.35 2.27 -14.01
C TYR A 95 -13.01 3.27 -12.91
N ALA A 96 -13.01 2.82 -11.67
CA ALA A 96 -12.80 3.68 -10.51
C ALA A 96 -11.38 4.27 -10.48
N HIS A 97 -11.29 5.53 -10.11
CA HIS A 97 -10.01 6.21 -9.88
C HIS A 97 -9.39 5.85 -8.53
N ALA A 98 -8.07 6.01 -8.43
CA ALA A 98 -7.29 5.66 -7.25
C ALA A 98 -7.82 6.24 -5.92
N PRO A 99 -8.27 7.52 -5.84
CA PRO A 99 -8.82 8.06 -4.60
C PRO A 99 -10.06 7.30 -4.11
N GLU A 100 -10.96 6.91 -5.01
CA GLU A 100 -12.15 6.12 -4.68
C GLU A 100 -11.77 4.73 -4.17
N ILE A 101 -10.84 4.06 -4.86
CA ILE A 101 -10.38 2.72 -4.50
C ILE A 101 -9.67 2.72 -3.13
N LEU A 102 -8.85 3.76 -2.87
CA LEU A 102 -8.20 3.94 -1.58
C LEU A 102 -9.22 4.19 -0.46
N SER A 103 -10.22 5.03 -0.71
CA SER A 103 -11.31 5.28 0.24
C SER A 103 -12.07 3.98 0.54
N HIS A 104 -12.38 3.19 -0.49
CA HIS A 104 -13.04 1.89 -0.32
C HIS A 104 -12.20 0.93 0.54
N SER A 105 -10.88 0.91 0.36
CA SER A 105 -9.97 0.11 1.19
C SER A 105 -10.07 0.48 2.68
N LYS A 106 -10.09 1.77 2.98
CA LYS A 106 -10.26 2.28 4.35
C LYS A 106 -11.63 1.93 4.94
N ASN A 107 -12.68 2.08 4.14
CA ASN A 107 -14.04 1.71 4.55
C ASN A 107 -14.16 0.23 4.92
N ILE A 108 -13.45 -0.67 4.21
CA ILE A 108 -13.36 -2.08 4.60
C ILE A 108 -12.69 -2.21 5.98
N ALA A 109 -11.55 -1.55 6.16
CA ALA A 109 -10.81 -1.63 7.42
C ALA A 109 -11.63 -1.10 8.61
N GLU A 110 -12.35 0.00 8.42
CA GLU A 110 -13.26 0.59 9.43
C GLU A 110 -14.41 -0.35 9.75
N LYS A 111 -15.12 -0.84 8.72
CA LYS A 111 -16.29 -1.71 8.90
C LYS A 111 -15.96 -2.96 9.71
N TYR A 112 -14.81 -3.56 9.48
CA TYR A 112 -14.39 -4.78 10.12
C TYR A 112 -13.48 -4.57 11.35
N GLY A 113 -13.31 -3.32 11.80
CA GLY A 113 -12.49 -2.98 12.97
C GLY A 113 -11.00 -3.33 12.82
N LEU A 114 -10.49 -3.41 11.58
CA LEU A 114 -9.13 -3.91 11.32
C LEU A 114 -8.03 -2.96 11.79
N TYR A 115 -8.35 -1.68 12.00
CA TYR A 115 -7.40 -0.70 12.54
C TYR A 115 -6.94 -1.06 13.95
N GLU A 116 -7.79 -1.64 14.77
CA GLU A 116 -7.46 -2.06 16.14
C GLU A 116 -6.39 -3.15 16.16
N ASN A 117 -6.36 -3.96 15.09
CA ASN A 117 -5.44 -5.08 14.93
C ASN A 117 -4.26 -4.75 14.02
N ALA A 118 -4.10 -3.49 13.58
CA ALA A 118 -3.09 -3.09 12.63
C ALA A 118 -1.81 -2.53 13.29
N CYS A 119 -0.66 -3.00 12.78
CA CYS A 119 0.63 -2.35 12.96
C CYS A 119 0.98 -1.64 11.65
N LEU A 120 0.56 -0.39 11.53
CA LEU A 120 0.90 0.48 10.41
C LEU A 120 2.35 1.00 10.54
N GLN A 121 2.91 1.54 9.44
CA GLN A 121 4.30 2.00 9.37
C GLN A 121 5.30 0.95 9.89
N THR A 122 4.97 -0.32 9.67
CA THR A 122 5.73 -1.43 10.21
C THR A 122 6.07 -2.45 9.11
N GLU A 123 7.34 -2.53 8.77
CA GLU A 123 7.84 -3.45 7.75
C GLU A 123 8.35 -4.75 8.38
N VAL A 124 7.87 -5.89 7.88
CA VAL A 124 8.42 -7.20 8.25
C VAL A 124 9.80 -7.36 7.61
N THR A 125 10.82 -7.52 8.44
CA THR A 125 12.22 -7.67 8.01
C THR A 125 12.68 -9.13 7.96
N GLY A 126 11.97 -10.02 8.66
CA GLY A 126 12.29 -11.44 8.66
C GLY A 126 11.21 -12.30 9.26
N MET A 127 11.11 -13.53 8.77
CA MET A 127 10.23 -14.56 9.30
C MET A 127 10.95 -15.90 9.33
N ARG A 128 10.76 -16.65 10.39
CA ARG A 128 11.26 -18.03 10.50
C ARG A 128 10.26 -18.91 11.25
N TRP A 129 10.21 -20.16 10.86
CA TRP A 129 9.46 -21.17 11.61
C TRP A 129 10.26 -21.65 12.82
N ASP A 130 9.64 -21.64 13.98
CA ASP A 130 10.16 -22.24 15.19
C ASP A 130 9.46 -23.58 15.44
N ALA A 131 10.16 -24.66 15.17
CA ALA A 131 9.60 -26.01 15.25
C ALA A 131 9.29 -26.44 16.70
N LEU A 132 10.04 -25.92 17.68
CA LEU A 132 9.81 -26.23 19.09
C LEU A 132 8.55 -25.54 19.61
N ALA A 133 8.35 -24.29 19.23
CA ALA A 133 7.16 -23.52 19.61
C ALA A 133 5.95 -23.80 18.69
N SER A 134 6.16 -24.44 17.54
CA SER A 134 5.15 -24.57 16.48
C SER A 134 4.55 -23.23 16.11
N ARG A 135 5.41 -22.21 15.89
CA ARG A 135 5.01 -20.83 15.60
C ARG A 135 5.93 -20.20 14.56
N TRP A 136 5.36 -19.32 13.76
CA TRP A 136 6.13 -18.36 13.01
C TRP A 136 6.65 -17.26 13.94
N VAL A 137 7.94 -16.97 13.87
CA VAL A 137 8.55 -15.82 14.54
C VAL A 137 8.79 -14.74 13.50
N ILE A 138 8.15 -13.58 13.67
CA ILE A 138 8.15 -12.46 12.73
C ILE A 138 8.89 -11.30 13.40
N GLN A 139 9.79 -10.67 12.67
CA GLN A 139 10.56 -9.50 13.10
C GLN A 139 10.25 -8.31 12.20
N THR A 140 10.25 -7.11 12.78
CA THR A 140 9.96 -5.86 12.08
C THR A 140 11.12 -4.88 12.13
N ASN A 141 11.06 -3.86 11.27
CA ASN A 141 11.98 -2.72 11.29
C ASN A 141 11.88 -1.89 12.59
N ARG A 142 10.79 -2.03 13.35
CA ARG A 142 10.57 -1.39 14.65
C ARG A 142 11.04 -2.25 15.84
N GLN A 143 11.77 -3.34 15.59
CA GLN A 143 12.26 -4.30 16.58
C GLN A 143 11.15 -5.11 17.27
N ASP A 144 9.92 -5.07 16.77
CA ASP A 144 8.84 -5.93 17.27
C ASP A 144 9.13 -7.41 17.00
N ARG A 145 8.57 -8.26 17.84
CA ARG A 145 8.60 -9.72 17.69
C ARG A 145 7.20 -10.30 17.84
N PHE A 146 6.64 -10.77 16.75
CA PHE A 146 5.37 -11.47 16.75
C PHE A 146 5.60 -12.97 16.67
N LYS A 147 4.77 -13.73 17.36
CA LYS A 147 4.61 -15.17 17.13
C LYS A 147 3.23 -15.41 16.58
N ALA A 148 3.12 -16.19 15.51
CA ALA A 148 1.85 -16.52 14.90
C ALA A 148 1.75 -18.02 14.59
N LYS A 149 0.57 -18.58 14.76
CA LYS A 149 0.29 -19.97 14.37
C LYS A 149 0.18 -20.08 12.86
N PHE A 150 -0.47 -19.11 12.23
CA PHE A 150 -0.60 -18.98 10.79
C PHE A 150 -0.11 -17.63 10.29
N VAL A 151 0.41 -17.60 9.06
CA VAL A 151 0.81 -16.37 8.38
C VAL A 151 0.15 -16.32 7.01
N ILE A 152 -0.53 -15.22 6.74
CA ILE A 152 -1.11 -14.92 5.43
C ILE A 152 -0.24 -13.86 4.77
N MET A 153 0.37 -14.23 3.62
CA MET A 153 1.21 -13.33 2.84
C MET A 153 0.38 -12.56 1.83
N SER A 154 0.20 -11.26 2.06
CA SER A 154 -0.61 -10.34 1.25
C SER A 154 0.16 -9.10 0.81
N ASN A 155 1.48 -9.21 0.72
CA ASN A 155 2.39 -8.08 0.53
C ASN A 155 2.41 -7.48 -0.88
N GLY A 156 1.77 -8.09 -1.87
CA GLY A 156 1.65 -7.58 -3.24
C GLY A 156 2.98 -7.18 -3.93
N PRO A 157 2.99 -6.94 -5.26
CA PRO A 157 4.21 -6.57 -5.97
C PRO A 157 4.37 -5.07 -6.26
N LEU A 158 3.31 -4.25 -6.19
CA LEU A 158 3.27 -2.90 -6.77
C LEU A 158 3.55 -1.75 -5.77
N HIS A 159 4.26 -2.02 -4.69
CA HIS A 159 4.61 -1.02 -3.67
C HIS A 159 6.07 -0.56 -3.75
N ARG A 160 6.93 -1.27 -4.48
CA ARG A 160 8.37 -0.96 -4.59
C ARG A 160 8.70 -0.41 -5.97
N PRO A 161 9.16 0.85 -6.06
CA PRO A 161 9.65 1.41 -7.31
C PRO A 161 10.81 0.60 -7.87
N LYS A 162 10.83 0.42 -9.18
CA LYS A 162 11.94 -0.19 -9.88
C LYS A 162 12.42 0.74 -10.98
N LEU A 163 13.66 1.16 -10.90
CA LEU A 163 14.28 1.99 -11.93
C LEU A 163 14.75 1.14 -13.11
N PRO A 164 14.64 1.66 -14.35
CA PRO A 164 15.22 1.02 -15.51
C PRO A 164 16.76 1.10 -15.45
N GLY A 165 17.44 0.07 -15.92
CA GLY A 165 18.89 0.04 -16.05
C GLY A 165 19.39 0.81 -17.29
N ILE A 166 19.05 2.10 -17.39
CA ILE A 166 19.42 2.95 -18.54
C ILE A 166 20.73 3.65 -18.25
N GLU A 167 21.69 3.58 -19.19
CA GLU A 167 22.94 4.30 -19.10
C GLU A 167 22.65 5.82 -19.04
N GLY A 168 23.32 6.52 -18.11
CA GLY A 168 23.16 7.97 -17.94
C GLY A 168 22.00 8.40 -17.05
N ILE A 169 21.22 7.49 -16.48
CA ILE A 169 20.09 7.84 -15.59
C ILE A 169 20.50 8.74 -14.41
N ASN A 170 21.72 8.52 -13.87
CA ASN A 170 22.25 9.30 -12.76
C ASN A 170 22.94 10.60 -13.19
N SER A 171 23.10 10.84 -14.49
CA SER A 171 23.72 12.04 -15.04
C SER A 171 22.75 12.93 -15.82
N PHE A 172 21.47 12.60 -15.82
CA PHE A 172 20.44 13.44 -16.42
C PHE A 172 20.29 14.73 -15.60
N ASN A 173 20.37 15.87 -16.30
CA ASN A 173 20.33 17.20 -15.66
C ASN A 173 18.92 17.73 -15.41
N GLY A 174 17.88 17.05 -15.89
CA GLY A 174 16.49 17.42 -15.64
C GLY A 174 15.98 16.84 -14.32
N HIS A 175 14.82 17.32 -13.89
CA HIS A 175 14.12 16.75 -12.73
C HIS A 175 13.56 15.37 -13.07
N THR A 176 13.67 14.41 -12.14
CA THR A 176 13.22 13.03 -12.33
C THR A 176 12.55 12.50 -11.07
N PHE A 177 11.49 11.75 -11.25
CA PHE A 177 10.85 11.03 -10.14
C PHE A 177 10.16 9.77 -10.69
N HIS A 178 9.87 8.84 -9.82
CA HIS A 178 9.10 7.65 -10.18
C HIS A 178 7.60 7.93 -9.99
N THR A 179 6.74 7.40 -10.86
CA THR A 179 5.28 7.64 -10.80
C THR A 179 4.64 7.26 -9.47
N SER A 180 5.10 6.19 -8.80
CA SER A 180 4.64 5.82 -7.46
C SER A 180 5.18 6.74 -6.33
N ARG A 181 5.99 7.71 -6.66
CA ARG A 181 6.51 8.78 -5.80
C ARG A 181 6.40 10.09 -6.56
N TRP A 182 5.16 10.40 -7.01
CA TRP A 182 4.89 11.59 -7.80
C TRP A 182 5.26 12.84 -7.00
N ASP A 183 6.04 13.71 -7.62
CA ASP A 183 6.53 14.92 -6.99
C ASP A 183 5.58 16.09 -7.26
N TYR A 184 4.58 16.25 -6.39
CA TYR A 184 3.61 17.33 -6.47
C TYR A 184 4.20 18.70 -6.09
N GLU A 185 5.28 18.74 -5.35
CA GLU A 185 6.01 19.99 -5.06
C GLU A 185 6.60 20.58 -6.35
N TYR A 186 7.06 19.73 -7.26
CA TYR A 186 7.61 20.12 -8.55
C TYR A 186 6.56 20.32 -9.63
N THR A 187 5.51 19.52 -9.63
CA THR A 187 4.50 19.50 -10.71
C THR A 187 3.28 20.37 -10.45
N ASP A 188 3.10 20.83 -9.21
CA ASP A 188 1.84 21.33 -8.68
C ASP A 188 0.70 20.30 -8.80
N GLY A 189 -0.51 20.68 -8.40
CA GLY A 189 -1.69 19.84 -8.51
C GLY A 189 -1.78 18.74 -7.46
N ASP A 190 -2.57 17.73 -7.78
CA ASP A 190 -2.78 16.55 -6.94
C ASP A 190 -3.13 15.31 -7.80
N SER A 191 -3.60 14.24 -7.17
CA SER A 191 -4.01 13.00 -7.86
C SER A 191 -5.17 13.18 -8.86
N ASN A 192 -5.86 14.33 -8.85
CA ASN A 192 -6.92 14.68 -9.80
C ASN A 192 -6.40 15.51 -10.99
N GLY A 193 -5.13 15.95 -10.97
CA GLY A 193 -4.50 16.72 -12.04
C GLY A 193 -4.06 18.12 -11.62
N ALA A 194 -4.34 19.12 -12.46
CA ALA A 194 -3.93 20.52 -12.28
C ALA A 194 -2.41 20.73 -12.17
N LEU A 195 -1.65 20.01 -13.00
CA LEU A 195 -0.18 19.99 -13.00
C LEU A 195 0.41 21.25 -13.67
N GLU A 196 0.10 22.42 -13.13
CA GLU A 196 0.50 23.72 -13.71
C GLU A 196 2.03 23.90 -13.80
N GLY A 197 2.76 23.28 -12.87
CA GLY A 197 4.22 23.27 -12.87
C GLY A 197 4.85 22.57 -14.08
N LEU A 198 4.09 21.80 -14.85
CA LEU A 198 4.57 21.14 -16.08
C LEU A 198 4.28 21.91 -17.36
N ARG A 199 3.50 23.01 -17.32
CA ARG A 199 2.98 23.73 -18.51
C ARG A 199 4.05 24.09 -19.54
N ASP A 200 5.21 24.57 -19.10
CA ASP A 200 6.29 25.02 -19.98
C ASP A 200 7.45 24.01 -20.04
N LYS A 201 7.23 22.78 -19.63
CA LYS A 201 8.26 21.75 -19.56
C LYS A 201 8.10 20.71 -20.67
N ARG A 202 9.21 20.14 -21.08
CA ARG A 202 9.25 18.97 -21.95
C ARG A 202 9.34 17.74 -21.06
N VAL A 203 8.25 16.99 -20.98
CA VAL A 203 8.12 15.81 -20.12
C VAL A 203 8.33 14.56 -20.95
N ALA A 204 9.09 13.61 -20.42
CA ALA A 204 9.23 12.28 -20.97
C ALA A 204 8.82 11.24 -19.92
N ILE A 205 8.08 10.22 -20.36
CA ILE A 205 7.68 9.08 -19.52
C ILE A 205 8.39 7.84 -20.03
N ILE A 206 9.05 7.13 -19.14
CA ILE A 206 9.74 5.87 -19.45
C ILE A 206 8.87 4.70 -18.97
N GLY A 207 8.31 3.98 -19.91
CA GLY A 207 7.44 2.83 -19.67
C GLY A 207 6.28 2.78 -20.65
N THR A 208 5.63 1.62 -20.73
CA THR A 208 4.50 1.34 -21.63
C THR A 208 3.36 0.58 -20.93
N GLY A 209 3.43 0.46 -19.61
CA GLY A 209 2.38 -0.16 -18.79
C GLY A 209 1.20 0.80 -18.53
N ALA A 210 0.17 0.32 -17.84
CA ALA A 210 -1.04 1.09 -17.50
C ALA A 210 -0.70 2.45 -16.89
N THR A 211 0.23 2.50 -15.93
CA THR A 211 0.69 3.74 -15.30
C THR A 211 1.18 4.78 -16.32
N ALA A 212 2.03 4.37 -17.27
CA ALA A 212 2.59 5.29 -18.26
C ALA A 212 1.55 5.79 -19.27
N VAL A 213 0.47 5.04 -19.46
CA VAL A 213 -0.66 5.44 -20.32
C VAL A 213 -1.58 6.42 -19.60
N GLN A 214 -1.70 6.30 -18.29
CA GLN A 214 -2.56 7.14 -17.46
C GLN A 214 -1.93 8.48 -17.08
N CYS A 215 -0.58 8.55 -16.99
CA CYS A 215 0.15 9.79 -16.79
C CYS A 215 0.24 10.60 -18.11
#